data_94c37f3f67172f76f9c4a25eb48e372c
#
_entry.id   94c37f3f67172f76f9c4a25eb48e372c
#
_cell.length_a   1.000
_cell.length_b   1.000
_cell.length_c   1.000
_cell.angle_alpha   90.00
_cell.angle_beta   90.00
_cell.angle_gamma   90.00
#
_symmetry.space_group_name_H-M   'P 1'
#
loop_
_entity.id
_entity.type
_entity.pdbx_description
1 polymer ?
#
loop_
_entity_poly.entity_id
_entity_poly.type
_entity_poly.pdbx_seq_one_letter_code
_entity_poly.pdbx_strand_id
1 'polypeptide(L)'
;MKFIFVRHGKTHFNEINLTQGWCDSPLSKLGVKQVENMSLQLKDYSINKAYTSPLGRAVETSEIILQGHNIVPIYDKRLKEVNFGILEGINTLFVKELHIDAPNWMDTLEMDYRPYEGEDLHDVINKHIESINDIIASSKEDDTVLIVGHGCSLYGLVKTLIPHDERLRFPDNATAI
;
A
#
# COMPACT_ATOMS: atom_id res chain seq x y z
N MET A 1 -6.92 -14.77 -13.50
CA MET A 1 -6.95 -13.43 -12.86
C MET A 1 -5.54 -12.98 -12.59
N LYS A 2 -5.25 -11.69 -12.73
CA LYS A 2 -3.97 -11.05 -12.41
C LYS A 2 -4.20 -9.90 -11.42
N PHE A 3 -3.39 -9.81 -10.37
CA PHE A 3 -3.33 -8.66 -9.48
C PHE A 3 -2.06 -7.84 -9.77
N ILE A 4 -2.19 -6.52 -9.74
CA ILE A 4 -1.10 -5.56 -9.78
C ILE A 4 -1.21 -4.73 -8.51
N PHE A 5 -0.32 -4.97 -7.54
CA PHE A 5 -0.27 -4.17 -6.32
C PHE A 5 0.70 -3.01 -6.52
N VAL A 6 0.26 -1.81 -6.19
CA VAL A 6 1.07 -0.59 -6.31
C VAL A 6 1.12 0.13 -4.97
N ARG A 7 2.32 0.40 -4.46
CA ARG A 7 2.51 1.33 -3.37
C ARG A 7 2.37 2.76 -3.88
N HIS A 8 1.66 3.62 -3.12
CA HIS A 8 1.52 5.05 -3.45
C HIS A 8 2.85 5.74 -3.75
N GLY A 9 2.81 6.81 -4.53
CA GLY A 9 3.96 7.66 -4.83
C GLY A 9 4.54 8.35 -3.59
N LYS A 10 5.76 8.87 -3.70
CA LYS A 10 6.44 9.56 -2.59
C LYS A 10 5.67 10.80 -2.14
N THR A 11 5.39 10.89 -0.84
CA THR A 11 4.69 12.04 -0.24
C THR A 11 5.68 13.05 0.36
N HIS A 12 5.20 14.25 0.74
CA HIS A 12 6.02 15.19 1.49
C HIS A 12 6.47 14.61 2.83
N PHE A 13 5.64 13.82 3.52
CA PHE A 13 6.03 13.14 4.76
C PHE A 13 7.15 12.13 4.53
N ASN A 14 7.12 11.40 3.41
CA ASN A 14 8.22 10.49 3.06
C ASN A 14 9.52 11.26 2.80
N GLU A 15 9.48 12.47 2.22
CA GLU A 15 10.68 13.27 1.97
C GLU A 15 11.36 13.74 3.25
N ILE A 16 10.59 14.04 4.30
CA ILE A 16 11.11 14.51 5.59
C ILE A 16 11.11 13.42 6.67
N ASN A 17 10.92 12.15 6.28
CA ASN A 17 10.98 10.97 7.14
C ASN A 17 9.99 11.01 8.32
N LEU A 18 8.74 11.38 8.08
CA LEU A 18 7.67 11.26 9.06
C LEU A 18 6.90 9.96 8.88
N THR A 19 6.55 9.34 10.01
CA THR A 19 5.72 8.14 10.07
C THR A 19 4.32 8.44 9.54
N GLN A 20 3.85 7.63 8.60
CA GLN A 20 2.61 7.89 7.89
C GLN A 20 1.78 6.61 7.78
N GLY A 21 0.81 6.48 8.66
CA GLY A 21 -0.21 5.44 8.64
C GLY A 21 -1.53 6.00 8.11
N TRP A 22 -2.46 6.35 9.01
CA TRP A 22 -3.75 6.95 8.65
C TRP A 22 -3.68 8.46 8.45
N CYS A 23 -2.74 9.16 9.10
CA CYS A 23 -2.49 10.56 8.75
C CYS A 23 -2.06 10.66 7.29
N ASP A 24 -2.32 11.78 6.65
CA ASP A 24 -2.10 11.91 5.22
C ASP A 24 -1.25 13.14 4.86
N SER A 25 -0.58 13.02 3.73
CA SER A 25 0.23 14.06 3.12
C SER A 25 0.17 13.86 1.61
N PRO A 26 -0.03 14.90 0.81
CA PRO A 26 -0.10 14.80 -0.64
C PRO A 26 1.20 14.25 -1.22
N LEU A 27 1.13 13.77 -2.46
CA LEU A 27 2.32 13.39 -3.21
C LEU A 27 3.25 14.61 -3.36
N SER A 28 4.55 14.37 -3.22
CA SER A 28 5.55 15.38 -3.56
C SER A 28 5.69 15.50 -5.07
N LYS A 29 6.34 16.56 -5.56
CA LYS A 29 6.65 16.72 -7.00
C LYS A 29 7.42 15.51 -7.55
N LEU A 30 8.31 14.93 -6.74
CA LEU A 30 9.03 13.70 -7.10
C LEU A 30 8.07 12.51 -7.13
N GLY A 31 7.17 12.40 -6.15
CA GLY A 31 6.16 11.34 -6.09
C GLY A 31 5.23 11.34 -7.28
N VAL A 32 4.70 12.50 -7.67
CA VAL A 32 3.88 12.63 -8.89
C VAL A 32 4.65 12.11 -10.12
N LYS A 33 5.89 12.54 -10.29
CA LYS A 33 6.73 12.09 -11.43
C LYS A 33 7.02 10.59 -11.40
N GLN A 34 7.21 10.00 -10.21
CA GLN A 34 7.35 8.54 -10.07
C GLN A 34 6.08 7.82 -10.54
N VAL A 35 4.90 8.31 -10.13
CA VAL A 35 3.62 7.71 -10.51
C VAL A 35 3.31 7.90 -11.99
N GLU A 36 3.64 9.04 -12.58
CA GLU A 36 3.53 9.26 -14.03
C GLU A 36 4.37 8.24 -14.81
N ASN A 37 5.60 7.97 -14.38
CA ASN A 37 6.46 6.95 -14.99
C ASN A 37 5.85 5.53 -14.81
N MET A 38 5.26 5.23 -13.65
CA MET A 38 4.54 3.97 -13.41
C MET A 38 3.32 3.85 -14.33
N SER A 39 2.56 4.92 -14.51
CA SER A 39 1.41 4.96 -15.43
C SER A 39 1.81 4.60 -16.85
N LEU A 40 2.96 5.11 -17.34
CA LEU A 40 3.49 4.75 -18.65
C LEU A 40 3.85 3.26 -18.77
N GLN A 41 4.39 2.65 -17.71
CA GLN A 41 4.69 1.22 -17.69
C GLN A 41 3.43 0.35 -17.65
N LEU A 42 2.36 0.84 -17.03
CA LEU A 42 1.08 0.12 -16.92
C LEU A 42 0.14 0.39 -18.09
N LYS A 43 0.48 1.32 -19.00
CA LYS A 43 -0.37 1.76 -20.11
C LYS A 43 -0.90 0.62 -20.99
N ASP A 44 -0.07 -0.39 -21.25
CA ASP A 44 -0.42 -1.49 -22.14
C ASP A 44 -1.10 -2.65 -21.40
N TYR A 45 -1.28 -2.54 -20.10
CA TYR A 45 -2.04 -3.54 -19.33
C TYR A 45 -3.55 -3.29 -19.47
N SER A 46 -4.29 -4.33 -19.85
CA SER A 46 -5.75 -4.29 -19.88
C SER A 46 -6.32 -4.37 -18.46
N ILE A 47 -6.20 -3.27 -17.68
CA ILE A 47 -6.78 -3.19 -16.35
C ILE A 47 -8.30 -3.20 -16.48
N ASN A 48 -8.99 -4.12 -15.79
CA ASN A 48 -10.44 -4.30 -15.84
C ASN A 48 -11.12 -3.68 -14.60
N LYS A 49 -10.44 -3.71 -13.45
CA LYS A 49 -10.92 -3.17 -12.18
C LYS A 49 -9.78 -2.49 -11.43
N ALA A 50 -10.12 -1.48 -10.65
CA ALA A 50 -9.17 -0.81 -9.79
C ALA A 50 -9.78 -0.61 -8.39
N TYR A 51 -8.99 -0.91 -7.38
CA TYR A 51 -9.30 -0.67 -5.97
C TYR A 51 -8.19 0.16 -5.35
N THR A 52 -8.56 1.04 -4.44
CA THR A 52 -7.57 1.90 -3.77
C THR A 52 -7.92 2.09 -2.30
N SER A 53 -6.89 2.22 -1.47
CA SER A 53 -7.05 2.80 -0.14
C SER A 53 -7.72 4.18 -0.23
N PRO A 54 -8.60 4.55 0.69
CA PRO A 54 -9.23 5.88 0.69
C PRO A 54 -8.31 7.00 1.17
N LEU A 55 -7.05 6.71 1.57
CA LEU A 55 -6.09 7.73 1.96
C LEU A 55 -5.63 8.52 0.73
N GLY A 56 -5.58 9.85 0.85
CA GLY A 56 -5.41 10.77 -0.29
C GLY A 56 -4.21 10.48 -1.16
N ARG A 57 -3.07 10.11 -0.59
CA ARG A 57 -1.86 9.71 -1.34
C ARG A 57 -2.07 8.48 -2.24
N ALA A 58 -2.90 7.53 -1.80
CA ALA A 58 -3.23 6.35 -2.63
C ALA A 58 -4.28 6.70 -3.69
N VAL A 59 -5.24 7.55 -3.33
CA VAL A 59 -6.23 8.08 -4.27
C VAL A 59 -5.54 8.84 -5.40
N GLU A 60 -4.70 9.83 -5.07
CA GLU A 60 -3.93 10.63 -6.05
C GLU A 60 -3.07 9.74 -6.94
N THR A 61 -2.42 8.72 -6.36
CA THR A 61 -1.65 7.72 -7.12
C THR A 61 -2.53 6.95 -8.10
N SER A 62 -3.68 6.45 -7.66
CA SER A 62 -4.60 5.69 -8.50
C SER A 62 -5.17 6.53 -9.64
N GLU A 63 -5.51 7.80 -9.37
CA GLU A 63 -6.02 8.73 -10.37
C GLU A 63 -5.00 8.99 -11.49
N ILE A 64 -3.72 9.19 -11.13
CA ILE A 64 -2.66 9.39 -12.13
C ILE A 64 -2.46 8.13 -12.98
N ILE A 65 -2.41 6.94 -12.35
CA ILE A 65 -2.24 5.68 -13.08
C ILE A 65 -3.40 5.44 -14.06
N LEU A 66 -4.62 5.75 -13.64
CA LEU A 66 -5.83 5.46 -14.39
C LEU A 66 -6.21 6.52 -15.44
N GLN A 67 -5.45 7.62 -15.59
CA GLN A 67 -5.75 8.67 -16.59
C GLN A 67 -5.88 8.15 -18.02
N GLY A 68 -5.22 7.06 -18.38
CA GLY A 68 -5.32 6.42 -19.70
C GLY A 68 -6.31 5.25 -19.76
N HIS A 69 -6.94 4.90 -18.65
CA HIS A 69 -7.88 3.79 -18.52
C HIS A 69 -9.28 4.33 -18.22
N ASN A 70 -10.30 3.87 -18.91
CA ASN A 70 -11.69 4.30 -18.65
C ASN A 70 -12.28 3.56 -17.44
N ILE A 71 -11.63 3.68 -16.27
CA ILE A 71 -11.96 2.98 -15.03
C ILE A 71 -11.97 3.98 -13.87
N VAL A 72 -13.00 3.88 -13.03
CA VAL A 72 -13.09 4.61 -11.76
C VAL A 72 -12.69 3.65 -10.63
N PRO A 73 -11.71 4.00 -9.78
CA PRO A 73 -11.30 3.13 -8.69
C PRO A 73 -12.37 3.01 -7.61
N ILE A 74 -12.50 1.84 -7.04
CA ILE A 74 -13.35 1.56 -5.87
C ILE A 74 -12.51 1.79 -4.62
N TYR A 75 -13.02 2.62 -3.70
CA TYR A 75 -12.38 2.90 -2.41
C TYR A 75 -12.73 1.81 -1.40
N ASP A 76 -11.71 1.11 -0.90
CA ASP A 76 -11.90 0.10 0.15
C ASP A 76 -11.09 0.47 1.41
N LYS A 77 -11.81 0.68 2.52
CA LYS A 77 -11.20 1.04 3.81
C LYS A 77 -10.27 -0.05 4.36
N ARG A 78 -10.46 -1.30 3.93
CA ARG A 78 -9.63 -2.44 4.33
C ARG A 78 -8.22 -2.39 3.71
N LEU A 79 -8.02 -1.57 2.67
CA LEU A 79 -6.74 -1.36 1.99
C LEU A 79 -5.89 -0.22 2.59
N LYS A 80 -6.26 0.31 3.75
CA LYS A 80 -5.47 1.33 4.44
C LYS A 80 -4.12 0.76 4.93
N GLU A 81 -3.18 1.68 5.19
CA GLU A 81 -1.94 1.36 5.89
C GLU A 81 -2.22 1.01 7.36
N VAL A 82 -1.27 0.38 8.02
CA VAL A 82 -1.25 0.22 9.47
C VAL A 82 -1.45 1.60 10.12
N ASN A 83 -2.35 1.66 11.09
CA ASN A 83 -2.46 2.83 11.95
C ASN A 83 -1.32 2.80 12.98
N PHE A 84 -0.46 3.80 12.96
CA PHE A 84 0.64 3.94 13.93
C PHE A 84 0.22 4.70 15.21
N GLY A 85 -1.07 5.06 15.32
CA GLY A 85 -1.64 5.73 16.48
C GLY A 85 -0.99 7.07 16.76
N ILE A 86 -0.65 7.33 18.04
CA ILE A 86 -0.03 8.59 18.47
C ILE A 86 1.38 8.84 17.91
N LEU A 87 1.97 7.85 17.22
CA LEU A 87 3.29 7.96 16.60
C LEU A 87 3.22 8.49 15.17
N GLU A 88 2.02 8.73 14.64
CA GLU A 88 1.86 9.30 13.29
C GLU A 88 2.35 10.75 13.24
N GLY A 89 3.04 11.12 12.15
CA GLY A 89 3.67 12.44 12.01
C GLY A 89 4.96 12.61 12.79
N ILE A 90 5.41 11.61 13.55
CA ILE A 90 6.70 11.63 14.26
C ILE A 90 7.79 11.12 13.32
N ASN A 91 9.03 11.59 13.54
CA ASN A 91 10.18 11.16 12.75
C ASN A 91 10.37 9.65 12.83
N THR A 92 10.48 8.99 11.69
CA THR A 92 10.59 7.52 11.58
C THR A 92 11.82 6.95 12.27
N LEU A 93 12.94 7.70 12.38
CA LEU A 93 14.13 7.25 13.12
C LEU A 93 13.84 7.18 14.60
N PHE A 94 13.12 8.18 15.16
CA PHE A 94 12.69 8.14 16.54
C PHE A 94 11.75 6.97 16.84
N VAL A 95 10.78 6.72 15.96
CA VAL A 95 9.86 5.56 16.10
C VAL A 95 10.62 4.24 16.09
N LYS A 96 11.64 4.10 15.23
CA LYS A 96 12.51 2.91 15.19
C LYS A 96 13.30 2.70 16.49
N GLU A 97 13.72 3.79 17.16
CA GLU A 97 14.41 3.72 18.46
C GLU A 97 13.53 3.17 19.58
N LEU A 98 12.21 3.21 19.42
CA LEU A 98 11.27 2.62 20.38
C LEU A 98 11.23 1.07 20.30
N HIS A 99 11.86 0.47 19.31
CA HIS A 99 11.93 -1.00 19.10
C HIS A 99 10.56 -1.71 19.15
N ILE A 100 9.53 -1.06 18.60
CA ILE A 100 8.16 -1.62 18.53
C ILE A 100 8.13 -2.77 17.52
N ASP A 101 8.76 -2.53 16.37
CA ASP A 101 8.86 -3.55 15.33
C ASP A 101 9.91 -4.59 15.73
N ALA A 102 9.60 -5.87 15.56
CA ALA A 102 10.63 -6.90 15.72
C ALA A 102 11.81 -6.61 14.78
N PRO A 103 13.07 -6.86 15.17
CA PRO A 103 14.23 -6.61 14.32
C PRO A 103 14.15 -7.28 12.93
N ASN A 104 13.41 -8.38 12.85
CA ASN A 104 13.15 -9.15 11.64
C ASN A 104 11.68 -9.10 11.21
N TRP A 105 10.97 -8.00 11.50
CA TRP A 105 9.53 -7.86 11.23
C TRP A 105 9.15 -8.18 9.76
N MET A 106 10.04 -7.93 8.81
CA MET A 106 9.81 -8.28 7.40
C MET A 106 9.72 -9.79 7.16
N ASP A 107 10.25 -10.61 8.06
CA ASP A 107 10.14 -12.07 8.00
C ASP A 107 8.98 -12.58 8.86
N THR A 108 8.83 -12.04 10.06
CA THR A 108 7.85 -12.48 11.06
C THR A 108 6.51 -11.76 10.95
N LEU A 109 6.48 -10.57 10.31
CA LEU A 109 5.35 -9.64 10.25
C LEU A 109 4.90 -9.13 11.64
N GLU A 110 5.79 -9.18 12.62
CA GLU A 110 5.52 -8.70 13.99
C GLU A 110 5.70 -7.19 14.08
N MET A 111 4.58 -6.47 13.99
CA MET A 111 4.46 -5.02 14.17
C MET A 111 3.17 -4.75 14.94
N ASP A 112 3.26 -4.44 16.24
CA ASP A 112 2.10 -4.18 17.11
C ASP A 112 2.11 -2.77 17.68
N TYR A 113 1.30 -1.89 17.10
CA TYR A 113 1.14 -0.50 17.53
C TYR A 113 -0.06 -0.27 18.46
N ARG A 114 -0.78 -1.31 18.88
CA ARG A 114 -1.93 -1.20 19.81
C ARG A 114 -1.58 -0.52 21.13
N PRO A 115 -0.38 -0.69 21.72
CA PRO A 115 0.04 0.07 22.91
C PRO A 115 0.14 1.59 22.68
N TYR A 116 0.18 2.04 21.42
CA TYR A 116 0.24 3.43 20.98
C TYR A 116 -1.05 3.88 20.29
N GLU A 117 -2.19 3.28 20.62
CA GLU A 117 -3.50 3.55 20.02
C GLU A 117 -3.56 3.25 18.50
N GLY A 118 -2.67 2.40 18.03
CA GLY A 118 -2.59 1.97 16.63
C GLY A 118 -3.17 0.57 16.39
N GLU A 119 -2.66 -0.10 15.36
CA GLU A 119 -3.09 -1.43 14.94
C GLU A 119 -1.94 -2.45 14.96
N ASP A 120 -2.31 -3.72 15.00
CA ASP A 120 -1.41 -4.85 14.75
C ASP A 120 -1.38 -5.14 13.23
N LEU A 121 -0.19 -5.41 12.67
CA LEU A 121 -0.04 -5.69 11.24
C LEU A 121 -0.81 -6.93 10.80
N HIS A 122 -0.89 -7.99 11.63
CA HIS A 122 -1.65 -9.18 11.29
C HIS A 122 -3.15 -8.89 11.14
N ASP A 123 -3.72 -8.02 11.99
CA ASP A 123 -5.11 -7.60 11.87
C ASP A 123 -5.34 -6.81 10.58
N VAL A 124 -4.38 -5.97 10.18
CA VAL A 124 -4.43 -5.23 8.92
C VAL A 124 -4.33 -6.17 7.72
N ILE A 125 -3.41 -7.15 7.75
CA ILE A 125 -3.29 -8.18 6.70
C ILE A 125 -4.60 -8.96 6.55
N ASN A 126 -5.24 -9.35 7.64
CA ASN A 126 -6.52 -10.07 7.60
C ASN A 126 -7.60 -9.25 6.90
N LYS A 127 -7.71 -7.95 7.19
CA LYS A 127 -8.63 -7.03 6.47
C LYS A 127 -8.32 -6.96 4.97
N HIS A 128 -7.05 -6.94 4.59
CA HIS A 128 -6.64 -6.97 3.18
C HIS A 128 -7.05 -8.28 2.51
N ILE A 129 -6.83 -9.44 3.17
CA ILE A 129 -7.24 -10.76 2.67
C ILE A 129 -8.75 -10.82 2.45
N GLU A 130 -9.56 -10.29 3.37
CA GLU A 130 -11.01 -10.18 3.20
C GLU A 130 -11.35 -9.36 1.94
N SER A 131 -10.69 -8.21 1.74
CA SER A 131 -10.88 -7.39 0.54
C SER A 131 -10.52 -8.17 -0.73
N ILE A 132 -9.37 -8.86 -0.75
CA ILE A 132 -8.95 -9.67 -1.89
C ILE A 132 -9.95 -10.79 -2.21
N ASN A 133 -10.46 -11.47 -1.20
CA ASN A 133 -11.46 -12.53 -1.38
C ASN A 133 -12.76 -11.99 -2.00
N ASP A 134 -13.26 -10.83 -1.56
CA ASP A 134 -14.43 -10.19 -2.15
C ASP A 134 -14.17 -9.75 -3.60
N ILE A 135 -12.97 -9.24 -3.90
CA ILE A 135 -12.56 -8.88 -5.25
C ILE A 135 -12.53 -10.12 -6.14
N ILE A 136 -11.96 -11.22 -5.67
CA ILE A 136 -11.93 -12.50 -6.41
C ILE A 136 -13.35 -12.99 -6.70
N ALA A 137 -14.22 -12.99 -5.69
CA ALA A 137 -15.60 -13.46 -5.81
C ALA A 137 -16.43 -12.63 -6.81
N SER A 138 -16.08 -11.35 -6.99
CA SER A 138 -16.78 -10.42 -7.90
C SER A 138 -16.10 -10.26 -9.27
N SER A 139 -15.01 -10.98 -9.54
CA SER A 139 -14.21 -10.81 -10.75
C SER A 139 -14.27 -12.05 -11.65
N LYS A 140 -13.90 -11.85 -12.92
CA LYS A 140 -13.75 -12.94 -13.91
C LYS A 140 -12.35 -13.52 -13.86
N GLU A 141 -12.20 -14.74 -14.37
CA GLU A 141 -10.92 -15.47 -14.36
C GLU A 141 -9.80 -14.75 -15.16
N ASP A 142 -10.15 -13.99 -16.17
CA ASP A 142 -9.24 -13.23 -17.04
C ASP A 142 -9.05 -11.77 -16.63
N ASP A 143 -9.74 -11.29 -15.58
CA ASP A 143 -9.59 -9.89 -15.11
C ASP A 143 -8.16 -9.59 -14.65
N THR A 144 -7.70 -8.40 -15.00
CA THR A 144 -6.53 -7.76 -14.39
C THR A 144 -7.02 -6.67 -13.42
N VAL A 145 -6.66 -6.81 -12.16
CA VAL A 145 -7.09 -5.94 -11.07
C VAL A 145 -5.92 -5.11 -10.54
N LEU A 146 -6.06 -3.79 -10.59
CA LEU A 146 -5.12 -2.87 -9.95
C LEU A 146 -5.53 -2.63 -8.51
N ILE A 147 -4.58 -2.71 -7.58
CA ILE A 147 -4.76 -2.37 -6.17
C ILE A 147 -3.69 -1.37 -5.76
N VAL A 148 -4.13 -0.18 -5.35
CA VAL A 148 -3.24 0.87 -4.87
C VAL A 148 -3.33 0.97 -3.35
N GLY A 149 -2.21 0.82 -2.67
CA GLY A 149 -2.12 0.79 -1.22
C GLY A 149 -0.78 1.32 -0.69
N HIS A 150 -0.27 0.70 0.37
CA HIS A 150 0.80 1.25 1.19
C HIS A 150 1.93 0.25 1.42
N GLY A 151 3.01 0.72 2.06
CA GLY A 151 4.23 -0.04 2.20
C GLY A 151 4.10 -1.28 3.07
N CYS A 152 3.80 -1.10 4.35
CA CYS A 152 3.77 -2.21 5.31
C CYS A 152 2.62 -3.17 5.04
N SER A 153 1.42 -2.63 4.79
CA SER A 153 0.22 -3.43 4.58
C SER A 153 0.29 -4.27 3.30
N LEU A 154 0.75 -3.71 2.16
CA LEU A 154 0.91 -4.49 0.92
C LEU A 154 2.06 -5.49 1.03
N TYR A 155 3.19 -5.12 1.66
CA TYR A 155 4.28 -6.06 1.88
C TYR A 155 3.80 -7.26 2.71
N GLY A 156 3.12 -7.02 3.84
CA GLY A 156 2.58 -8.07 4.69
C GLY A 156 1.58 -8.95 3.96
N LEU A 157 0.66 -8.37 3.19
CA LEU A 157 -0.29 -9.11 2.37
C LEU A 157 0.43 -10.04 1.38
N VAL A 158 1.32 -9.49 0.56
CA VAL A 158 2.01 -10.27 -0.48
C VAL A 158 2.91 -11.34 0.14
N LYS A 159 3.62 -11.02 1.23
CA LYS A 159 4.43 -12.00 1.98
C LYS A 159 3.58 -13.16 2.51
N THR A 160 2.37 -12.88 2.96
CA THR A 160 1.43 -13.91 3.42
C THR A 160 0.92 -14.79 2.26
N LEU A 161 0.63 -14.20 1.10
CA LEU A 161 0.12 -14.92 -0.06
C LEU A 161 1.19 -15.77 -0.77
N ILE A 162 2.45 -15.31 -0.78
CA ILE A 162 3.59 -15.99 -1.42
C ILE A 162 4.81 -16.03 -0.51
N PRO A 163 4.74 -16.74 0.63
CA PRO A 163 5.74 -16.66 1.73
C PRO A 163 7.15 -17.10 1.32
N HIS A 164 7.28 -17.87 0.25
CA HIS A 164 8.55 -18.43 -0.21
C HIS A 164 9.12 -17.75 -1.46
N ASP A 165 8.56 -16.63 -1.90
CA ASP A 165 9.11 -15.91 -3.05
C ASP A 165 10.32 -15.06 -2.62
N GLU A 166 11.52 -15.56 -2.91
CA GLU A 166 12.79 -14.89 -2.57
C GLU A 166 12.99 -13.56 -3.32
N ARG A 167 12.18 -13.26 -4.35
CA ARG A 167 12.22 -11.99 -5.10
C ARG A 167 11.49 -10.87 -4.38
N LEU A 168 10.59 -11.21 -3.43
CA LEU A 168 9.83 -10.22 -2.70
C LEU A 168 10.76 -9.30 -1.91
N ARG A 169 10.61 -8.01 -2.11
CA ARG A 169 11.30 -6.94 -1.38
C ARG A 169 10.28 -5.95 -0.86
N PHE A 170 10.65 -5.22 0.20
CA PHE A 170 9.81 -4.12 0.64
C PHE A 170 9.68 -3.10 -0.49
N PRO A 171 8.45 -2.75 -0.93
CA PRO A 171 8.27 -1.94 -2.12
C PRO A 171 8.71 -0.49 -1.88
N ASP A 172 9.47 0.07 -2.82
CA ASP A 172 9.70 1.50 -2.88
C ASP A 172 8.42 2.26 -3.28
N ASN A 173 8.40 3.58 -3.08
CA ASN A 173 7.27 4.40 -3.53
C ASN A 173 7.07 4.28 -5.05
N ALA A 174 5.82 4.23 -5.49
CA ALA A 174 5.44 4.00 -6.89
C ALA A 174 6.10 2.73 -7.48
N THR A 175 6.11 1.63 -6.73
CA THR A 175 6.54 0.31 -7.20
C THR A 175 5.33 -0.60 -7.35
N ALA A 176 5.30 -1.39 -8.44
CA ALA A 176 4.34 -2.46 -8.64
C ALA A 176 4.94 -3.82 -8.22
N ILE A 177 4.08 -4.67 -7.64
CA ILE A 177 4.37 -6.06 -7.27
C ILE A 177 3.40 -6.96 -8.02
#